data_7c4a1970d202a522dbb6ce8a0508aecf
#
_entry.id   7c4a1970d202a522dbb6ce8a0508aecf
#
_cell.length_a   1.000
_cell.length_b   1.000
_cell.length_c   1.000
_cell.angle_alpha   90.00
_cell.angle_beta   90.00
_cell.angle_gamma   90.00
#
_symmetry.space_group_name_H-M   'P 1'
#
loop_
_entity.id
_entity.type
_entity.pdbx_description
1 polymer ?
#
loop_
_entity_poly.entity_id
_entity_poly.type
_entity_poly.pdbx_seq_one_letter_code
_entity_poly.pdbx_strand_id
1 'polypeptide(L)'
;MNCNIKMMRFFVVLASAVMMLLLGGCRGSKTERISANMAFEGVSNYCHSEFDWSPAQDNPSIMYVALADSTDAEYKLVFRSYTGALTYFHVDKESGSTRMVEFVPALNLETEAGTINLRDYLK
;
A
#
# COMPACT_ATOMS: atom_id res chain seq x y z
N MET A 1 28.75 19.58 46.64
CA MET A 1 28.33 19.32 46.25
C MET A 1 27.74 19.15 45.79
N ASN A 2 27.81 19.24 45.66
CA ASN A 2 27.17 18.87 44.97
C ASN A 2 26.51 18.84 44.19
N CYS A 3 26.66 19.01 44.18
CA CYS A 3 26.10 18.73 43.39
C CYS A 3 25.75 18.37 42.85
N ASN A 4 26.03 18.25 42.83
CA ASN A 4 25.68 17.67 42.12
C ASN A 4 25.01 17.22 41.77
N ILE A 5 25.36 17.10 42.18
CA ILE A 5 24.86 16.40 41.91
C ILE A 5 24.04 16.39 41.46
N LYS A 6 24.19 16.84 41.66
CA LYS A 6 23.47 16.58 41.21
C LYS A 6 22.98 16.36 40.26
N MET A 7 23.59 16.56 40.35
CA MET A 7 23.23 16.13 39.48
C MET A 7 22.74 15.53 38.83
N MET A 8 23.27 15.50 39.29
CA MET A 8 22.89 14.69 38.65
C MET A 8 21.95 14.41 38.18
N ARG A 9 22.17 14.79 38.67
CA ARG A 9 21.37 14.24 38.21
C ARG A 9 20.63 14.36 37.30
N PHE A 10 20.78 14.65 37.16
CA PHE A 10 20.08 14.36 36.19
C PHE A 10 19.71 14.13 35.42
N PHE A 11 20.20 14.16 35.58
CA PHE A 11 19.82 13.57 34.68
C PHE A 11 19.15 13.07 34.37
N VAL A 12 19.97 13.05 34.97
CA VAL A 12 19.38 12.23 34.71
C VAL A 12 18.44 12.20 34.35
N VAL A 13 18.60 12.54 34.47
CA VAL A 13 17.67 12.28 34.10
C VAL A 13 17.17 12.31 33.28
N LEU A 14 17.61 12.48 33.15
CA LEU A 14 17.08 12.14 32.31
C LEU A 14 16.69 11.68 31.68
N ALA A 15 17.12 11.59 31.88
CA ALA A 15 16.77 10.85 31.23
C ALA A 15 16.02 10.45 30.92
N SER A 16 16.05 10.42 31.07
CA SER A 16 15.22 9.80 30.70
C SER A 16 14.43 9.92 30.05
N ALA A 17 14.61 10.35 29.92
CA ALA A 17 13.82 10.25 29.28
C ALA A 17 13.60 10.13 28.41
N VAL A 18 14.18 10.19 28.43
CA VAL A 18 13.84 9.83 27.53
C VAL A 18 13.52 9.25 26.91
N MET A 19 13.70 9.05 27.00
CA MET A 19 13.32 8.37 26.44
C MET A 19 12.56 8.21 25.91
N MET A 20 12.59 8.45 25.89
CA MET A 20 11.84 8.12 25.32
C MET A 20 11.40 8.21 24.53
N LEU A 21 11.85 8.46 24.42
CA LEU A 21 11.36 8.37 23.65
C LEU A 21 11.18 8.07 22.95
N LEU A 22 11.52 8.03 23.00
CA LEU A 22 11.15 7.57 22.25
C LEU A 22 10.68 7.21 21.82
N LEU A 23 10.81 7.16 21.71
CA LEU A 23 10.17 6.66 21.23
C LEU A 23 9.50 6.58 20.68
N GLY A 24 9.62 6.81 20.48
CA GLY A 24 8.87 6.59 19.83
C GLY A 24 8.53 6.47 19.15
N GLY A 25 8.77 6.58 18.87
CA GLY A 25 8.29 6.35 18.15
C GLY A 25 8.11 6.07 17.58
N CYS A 26 8.32 5.96 17.44
CA CYS A 26 7.97 5.55 16.82
C CYS A 26 7.58 5.27 16.42
N ARG A 27 7.74 5.39 16.37
CA ARG A 27 7.34 5.01 15.88
C ARG A 27 7.04 4.79 14.98
N GLY A 28 7.22 4.80 14.90
CA GLY A 28 7.01 4.64 14.10
C GLY A 28 6.74 4.40 13.31
N SER A 29 7.22 4.41 13.15
CA SER A 29 6.74 4.20 12.21
C SER A 29 5.80 3.63 12.02
N LYS A 30 5.21 3.92 12.33
CA LYS A 30 4.16 3.22 12.08
C LYS A 30 3.63 3.39 10.85
N THR A 31 3.68 2.50 10.14
CA THR A 31 3.12 2.55 8.84
C THR A 31 1.62 2.41 8.96
N GLU A 32 0.93 3.33 8.33
CA GLU A 32 -0.51 3.31 8.35
C GLU A 32 -1.04 2.09 7.60
N ARG A 33 -2.10 1.50 8.14
CA ARG A 33 -2.75 0.37 7.50
C ARG A 33 -3.42 0.84 6.20
N ILE A 34 -3.39 0.00 5.17
CA ILE A 34 -3.96 0.34 3.87
C ILE A 34 -5.48 0.37 3.98
N SER A 35 -6.09 1.49 3.58
CA SER A 35 -7.54 1.61 3.49
C SER A 35 -8.01 1.24 2.10
N ALA A 36 -9.33 1.08 1.94
CA ALA A 36 -9.90 0.77 0.62
C ALA A 36 -9.58 1.89 -0.39
N ASN A 37 -9.67 3.15 0.05
CA ASN A 37 -9.35 4.28 -0.84
C ASN A 37 -7.88 4.26 -1.23
N MET A 38 -6.99 3.96 -0.30
CA MET A 38 -5.56 3.86 -0.60
C MET A 38 -5.29 2.74 -1.59
N ALA A 39 -5.96 1.59 -1.40
CA ALA A 39 -5.78 0.46 -2.31
C ALA A 39 -6.23 0.86 -3.72
N PHE A 40 -7.39 1.49 -3.83
CA PHE A 40 -7.91 1.91 -5.14
C PHE A 40 -6.99 2.93 -5.79
N GLU A 41 -6.54 3.92 -5.01
CA GLU A 41 -5.65 4.96 -5.54
C GLU A 41 -4.34 4.36 -6.02
N GLY A 42 -3.72 3.50 -5.20
CA GLY A 42 -2.43 2.92 -5.56
C GLY A 42 -2.51 2.03 -6.79
N VAL A 43 -3.53 1.18 -6.86
CA VAL A 43 -3.70 0.31 -8.03
C VAL A 43 -4.00 1.14 -9.26
N SER A 44 -4.85 2.17 -9.12
CA SER A 44 -5.15 3.06 -10.26
C SER A 44 -3.90 3.76 -10.76
N ASN A 45 -3.08 4.29 -9.86
CA ASN A 45 -1.85 4.96 -10.24
C ASN A 45 -0.89 4.02 -10.95
N TYR A 46 -0.77 2.79 -10.43
CA TYR A 46 0.06 1.78 -11.08
C TYR A 46 -0.43 1.51 -12.50
N CYS A 47 -1.74 1.28 -12.65
CA CYS A 47 -2.30 0.94 -13.96
C CYS A 47 -2.16 2.10 -14.94
N HIS A 48 -2.28 3.34 -14.46
CA HIS A 48 -2.09 4.50 -15.36
C HIS A 48 -0.63 4.67 -15.76
N SER A 49 0.31 4.21 -14.94
CA SER A 49 1.72 4.30 -15.29
C SER A 49 2.17 3.18 -16.22
N GLU A 50 1.50 2.02 -16.17
CA GLU A 50 1.96 0.83 -16.88
C GLU A 50 1.20 0.55 -18.16
N PHE A 51 0.00 1.11 -18.34
CA PHE A 51 -0.85 0.79 -19.48
C PHE A 51 -1.27 2.04 -20.21
N ASP A 52 -1.51 1.88 -21.52
CA ASP A 52 -1.99 2.97 -22.37
C ASP A 52 -3.52 3.03 -22.26
N TRP A 53 -4.02 4.15 -21.78
CA TRP A 53 -5.45 4.34 -21.55
C TRP A 53 -6.15 5.05 -22.70
N SER A 54 -5.43 5.38 -23.79
CA SER A 54 -6.05 6.07 -24.91
C SER A 54 -7.23 5.32 -25.53
N PRO A 55 -7.24 3.96 -25.56
CA PRO A 55 -8.44 3.27 -26.07
C PRO A 55 -9.71 3.55 -25.29
N ALA A 56 -9.60 3.99 -24.04
CA ALA A 56 -10.76 4.25 -23.18
C ALA A 56 -11.22 5.69 -23.19
N GLN A 57 -10.60 6.57 -23.99
CA GLN A 57 -10.95 7.97 -23.99
C GLN A 57 -12.41 8.21 -24.40
N ASP A 58 -12.85 7.49 -25.43
CA ASP A 58 -14.21 7.63 -25.95
C ASP A 58 -15.18 6.64 -25.35
N ASN A 59 -14.67 5.66 -24.60
CA ASN A 59 -15.52 4.63 -24.00
C ASN A 59 -14.89 4.19 -22.68
N PRO A 60 -15.15 4.94 -21.60
CA PRO A 60 -14.51 4.67 -20.30
C PRO A 60 -14.82 3.29 -19.73
N SER A 61 -15.89 2.64 -20.17
CA SER A 61 -16.24 1.32 -19.64
C SER A 61 -15.35 0.21 -20.16
N ILE A 62 -14.51 0.48 -21.17
CA ILE A 62 -13.62 -0.52 -21.74
C ILE A 62 -12.49 -0.86 -20.78
N MET A 63 -11.97 0.14 -20.08
CA MET A 63 -10.87 -0.04 -19.13
C MET A 63 -11.27 0.56 -17.80
N TYR A 64 -11.03 -0.16 -16.71
CA TYR A 64 -11.38 0.36 -15.39
C TYR A 64 -10.63 -0.40 -14.31
N VAL A 65 -10.58 0.23 -13.14
CA VAL A 65 -10.12 -0.39 -11.89
C VAL A 65 -11.31 -0.41 -10.94
N ALA A 66 -11.51 -1.52 -10.25
CA ALA A 66 -12.62 -1.63 -9.31
C ALA A 66 -12.22 -2.51 -8.13
N LEU A 67 -12.82 -2.24 -6.97
CA LEU A 67 -12.68 -3.11 -5.81
C LEU A 67 -13.56 -4.33 -6.02
N ALA A 68 -12.95 -5.52 -6.01
CA ALA A 68 -13.68 -6.76 -6.26
C ALA A 68 -14.06 -7.48 -4.97
N ASP A 69 -13.22 -7.40 -3.93
CA ASP A 69 -13.48 -8.11 -2.70
C ASP A 69 -12.62 -7.53 -1.58
N SER A 70 -12.99 -7.84 -0.35
CA SER A 70 -12.25 -7.38 0.83
C SER A 70 -12.40 -8.42 1.92
N THR A 71 -11.26 -8.84 2.48
CA THR A 71 -11.22 -9.70 3.66
C THR A 71 -10.56 -8.93 4.79
N ASP A 72 -10.40 -9.58 5.95
CA ASP A 72 -9.69 -8.93 7.06
C ASP A 72 -8.24 -8.64 6.73
N ALA A 73 -7.64 -9.43 5.85
CA ALA A 73 -6.21 -9.36 5.56
C ALA A 73 -5.86 -8.62 4.28
N GLU A 74 -6.76 -8.63 3.30
CA GLU A 74 -6.40 -8.05 2.00
C GLU A 74 -7.60 -7.49 1.26
N TYR A 75 -7.30 -6.58 0.32
CA TYR A 75 -8.26 -6.12 -0.68
C TYR A 75 -7.94 -6.82 -2.00
N LYS A 76 -8.99 -7.16 -2.74
CA LYS A 76 -8.83 -7.68 -4.10
C LYS A 76 -9.40 -6.66 -5.06
N LEU A 77 -8.55 -6.14 -5.94
CA LEU A 77 -8.98 -5.18 -6.95
C LEU A 77 -8.81 -5.83 -8.31
N VAL A 78 -9.54 -5.31 -9.29
CA VAL A 78 -9.44 -5.81 -10.66
C VAL A 78 -9.22 -4.64 -11.59
N PHE A 79 -8.30 -4.83 -12.54
CA PHE A 79 -8.10 -3.93 -13.67
C PHE A 79 -8.49 -4.67 -14.93
N ARG A 80 -9.39 -4.06 -15.72
CA ARG A 80 -9.76 -4.61 -17.02
C ARG A 80 -9.05 -3.81 -18.11
N SER A 81 -8.24 -4.51 -18.92
CA SER A 81 -7.55 -3.87 -20.04
C SER A 81 -8.53 -3.79 -21.23
N TYR A 82 -8.13 -3.02 -22.25
CA TYR A 82 -9.01 -2.82 -23.38
C TYR A 82 -9.24 -4.11 -24.16
N THR A 83 -8.37 -5.11 -24.04
CA THR A 83 -8.55 -6.40 -24.69
C THR A 83 -9.49 -7.32 -23.94
N GLY A 84 -9.89 -6.93 -22.72
CA GLY A 84 -10.73 -7.77 -21.88
C GLY A 84 -9.96 -8.66 -20.92
N ALA A 85 -8.64 -8.65 -20.99
CA ALA A 85 -7.83 -9.34 -19.99
C ALA A 85 -7.97 -8.63 -18.65
N LEU A 86 -7.95 -9.41 -17.57
CA LEU A 86 -8.10 -8.90 -16.22
C LEU A 86 -6.80 -9.08 -15.46
N THR A 87 -6.46 -8.11 -14.62
CA THR A 87 -5.38 -8.25 -13.65
C THR A 87 -5.98 -8.07 -12.27
N TYR A 88 -5.80 -9.08 -11.43
CA TYR A 88 -6.26 -9.02 -10.04
C TYR A 88 -5.10 -8.59 -9.16
N PHE A 89 -5.39 -7.66 -8.25
CA PHE A 89 -4.41 -7.13 -7.31
C PHE A 89 -4.81 -7.54 -5.91
N HIS A 90 -3.99 -8.35 -5.26
CA HIS A 90 -4.21 -8.80 -3.89
C HIS A 90 -3.35 -7.95 -2.97
N VAL A 91 -3.98 -6.95 -2.35
CA VAL A 91 -3.28 -5.93 -1.56
C VAL A 91 -3.32 -6.32 -0.09
N ASP A 92 -2.15 -6.56 0.49
CA ASP A 92 -2.05 -6.85 1.93
C ASP A 92 -2.30 -5.56 2.69
N LYS A 93 -3.28 -5.59 3.61
CA LYS A 93 -3.70 -4.38 4.32
C LYS A 93 -2.65 -3.85 5.28
N GLU A 94 -1.76 -4.71 5.77
CA GLU A 94 -0.74 -4.28 6.72
C GLU A 94 0.51 -3.76 6.02
N SER A 95 1.05 -4.55 5.09
CA SER A 95 2.33 -4.24 4.46
C SER A 95 2.21 -3.42 3.20
N GLY A 96 1.08 -3.51 2.49
CA GLY A 96 0.94 -2.91 1.17
C GLY A 96 1.54 -3.75 0.08
N SER A 97 2.07 -4.92 0.40
CA SER A 97 2.56 -5.84 -0.62
C SER A 97 1.40 -6.27 -1.49
N THR A 98 1.55 -6.16 -2.80
CA THR A 98 0.46 -6.38 -3.74
C THR A 98 0.87 -7.41 -4.77
N ARG A 99 0.21 -8.56 -4.74
CA ARG A 99 0.45 -9.64 -5.69
C ARG A 99 -0.50 -9.48 -6.86
N MET A 100 0.04 -9.59 -8.06
CA MET A 100 -0.74 -9.42 -9.29
C MET A 100 -0.91 -10.77 -9.99
N VAL A 101 -2.13 -11.02 -10.44
CA VAL A 101 -2.47 -12.24 -11.16
C VAL A 101 -3.25 -11.83 -12.41
N GLU A 102 -2.74 -12.21 -13.57
CA GLU A 102 -3.40 -11.91 -14.83
C GLU A 102 -4.33 -13.06 -15.20
N PHE A 103 -5.55 -12.70 -15.63
CA PHE A 103 -6.55 -13.69 -16.02
C PHE A 103 -7.14 -13.32 -17.38
N VAL A 104 -7.11 -14.28 -18.30
CA VAL A 104 -7.68 -14.11 -19.64
C VAL A 104 -8.94 -14.98 -19.72
N PRO A 105 -10.13 -14.38 -19.57
CA PRO A 105 -11.37 -15.18 -19.51
C PRO A 105 -11.61 -16.05 -20.74
N ALA A 106 -11.29 -15.53 -21.92
CA ALA A 106 -11.52 -16.28 -23.16
C ALA A 106 -10.73 -17.58 -23.20
N LEU A 107 -9.59 -17.63 -22.53
CA LEU A 107 -8.72 -18.81 -22.52
C LEU A 107 -8.79 -19.55 -21.19
N ASN A 108 -9.52 -19.00 -20.21
CA ASN A 108 -9.55 -19.52 -18.85
C ASN A 108 -8.13 -19.73 -18.30
N LEU A 109 -7.25 -18.77 -18.59
CA LEU A 109 -5.83 -18.85 -18.28
C LEU A 109 -5.47 -17.82 -17.20
N GLU A 110 -4.82 -18.31 -16.14
CA GLU A 110 -4.40 -17.49 -15.02
C GLU A 110 -2.88 -17.57 -14.89
N THR A 111 -2.21 -16.42 -14.72
CA THR A 111 -0.76 -16.34 -14.70
C THR A 111 -0.31 -15.34 -13.66
N GLU A 112 0.69 -15.72 -12.85
CA GLU A 112 1.30 -14.79 -11.92
C GLU A 112 1.99 -13.67 -12.69
N ALA A 113 1.73 -12.43 -12.29
CA ALA A 113 2.24 -11.26 -13.00
C ALA A 113 3.22 -10.43 -12.15
N GLY A 114 3.58 -10.92 -10.96
CA GLY A 114 4.56 -10.25 -10.12
C GLY A 114 3.98 -9.63 -8.87
N THR A 115 4.83 -8.91 -8.17
CA THR A 115 4.47 -8.27 -6.90
C THR A 115 5.03 -6.85 -6.89
N ILE A 116 4.23 -5.91 -6.39
CA ILE A 116 4.66 -4.52 -6.21
C ILE A 116 4.39 -4.10 -4.77
N ASN A 117 4.97 -2.98 -4.37
CA ASN A 117 4.64 -2.34 -3.11
C ASN A 117 3.67 -1.20 -3.41
N LEU A 118 2.44 -1.36 -2.94
CA LEU A 118 1.39 -0.37 -3.22
C LEU A 118 1.80 1.04 -2.78
N ARG A 119 2.56 1.13 -1.68
CA ARG A 119 2.93 2.43 -1.14
C ARG A 119 3.81 3.24 -2.10
N ASP A 120 4.50 2.58 -3.02
CA ASP A 120 5.28 3.28 -4.04
C ASP A 120 4.39 4.07 -5.00
N TYR A 121 3.11 3.77 -5.04
CA TYR A 121 2.15 4.39 -5.96
C TYR A 121 1.15 5.29 -5.25
N LEU A 122 1.35 5.55 -3.97
CA LEU A 122 0.53 6.49 -3.21
C LEU A 122 1.22 7.85 -3.16
N LYS A 123 0.42 8.89 -3.03
CA LYS A 123 0.95 10.25 -2.95
C LYS A 123 1.08 10.71 -1.52
#